data_182408db3131d6675bae67e0649c0d9a
#
_entry.id   182408db3131d6675bae67e0649c0d9a
#
_cell.length_a   1.000
_cell.length_b   1.000
_cell.length_c   1.000
_cell.angle_alpha   90.00
_cell.angle_beta   90.00
_cell.angle_gamma   90.00
#
_symmetry.space_group_name_H-M   'P 1'
#
loop_
_entity.id
_entity.type
_entity.pdbx_description
1 polymer ?
#
loop_
_entity_poly.entity_id
_entity_poly.type
_entity_poly.pdbx_seq_one_letter_code
_entity_poly.pdbx_strand_id
1 'polypeptide(L)'
;MHRILVPILALGLSALAAPTAATNNSIANATPFHIDLSAGVPRMLELIQASRLPDQPQYPGVGSTKGIDLDVLKSLRSQWLTSFDWNKEEAYLNSFNNFRVNIEGLDIHFVHHKSSDPNAIPILLTHGWPGSFMEFLPVIEPLTQAATTSKGQPVSFHVVVPSLPGFAFSQRAPGNWTLDDTARVFNRLMTEVLGYKTFAAHGTSNGAILTYTLYDEYNTTTRAAHFPLMPFYPTTSEELQERQIKLSPLEQAIFQRSMEWTQNGTGYFLEHIYQPNTIGLGLYDSPIGQLSWIGEKWIGWADEHAGVAPSTLTHNEILRSVSLTFLTGTFLSQIYTYAQDTDLPYVKGLINRAHTDAPMFVTFFRYSIGFWPKEVLRIMGNLVQYRLHETGGFFAGLENAPALIGDLRDIRDYWTN
;
A
#
# COMPACT_ATOMS: atom_id res chain seq x y z
N MET A 1 -5.90 -6.09 -51.16
CA MET A 1 -5.01 -7.09 -50.51
C MET A 1 -3.59 -6.77 -50.87
N HIS A 2 -2.87 -6.00 -50.07
CA HIS A 2 -1.43 -5.79 -50.20
C HIS A 2 -0.79 -6.12 -48.85
N ARG A 3 -0.08 -7.22 -48.78
CA ARG A 3 0.72 -7.62 -47.63
C ARG A 3 2.02 -6.81 -47.67
N ILE A 4 2.26 -6.00 -46.66
CA ILE A 4 3.55 -5.36 -46.42
C ILE A 4 4.39 -6.35 -45.61
N LEU A 5 5.44 -6.90 -46.25
CA LEU A 5 6.49 -7.66 -45.56
C LEU A 5 7.46 -6.65 -44.94
N VAL A 6 7.63 -6.72 -43.62
CA VAL A 6 8.70 -6.01 -42.90
C VAL A 6 9.86 -7.01 -42.74
N PRO A 7 11.10 -6.69 -43.18
CA PRO A 7 12.22 -7.58 -42.95
C PRO A 7 12.68 -7.53 -41.49
N ILE A 8 12.79 -8.69 -40.88
CA ILE A 8 13.40 -8.88 -39.57
C ILE A 8 14.91 -8.83 -39.74
N LEU A 9 15.52 -7.75 -39.27
CA LEU A 9 16.96 -7.66 -39.11
C LEU A 9 17.36 -8.40 -37.83
N ALA A 10 18.06 -9.51 -37.97
CA ALA A 10 18.67 -10.22 -36.84
C ALA A 10 19.89 -9.43 -36.35
N LEU A 11 19.75 -8.67 -35.29
CA LEU A 11 20.86 -8.08 -34.55
C LEU A 11 21.37 -9.11 -33.52
N GLY A 12 22.63 -9.51 -33.70
CA GLY A 12 23.32 -10.40 -32.77
C GLY A 12 23.45 -9.78 -31.39
N LEU A 13 22.86 -10.43 -30.41
CA LEU A 13 23.05 -10.10 -28.99
C LEU A 13 24.47 -10.53 -28.55
N SER A 14 25.37 -9.56 -28.43
CA SER A 14 26.56 -9.73 -27.60
C SER A 14 26.14 -9.70 -26.14
N ALA A 15 26.22 -10.83 -25.48
CA ALA A 15 26.01 -10.93 -24.02
C ALA A 15 27.12 -10.14 -23.31
N LEU A 16 26.83 -8.92 -22.89
CA LEU A 16 27.63 -8.22 -21.90
C LEU A 16 27.36 -8.91 -20.56
N ALA A 17 28.36 -9.62 -20.05
CA ALA A 17 28.32 -10.16 -18.68
C ALA A 17 28.10 -9.01 -17.72
N ALA A 18 26.98 -9.04 -17.01
CA ALA A 18 26.74 -8.14 -15.90
C ALA A 18 27.82 -8.38 -14.82
N PRO A 19 28.38 -7.32 -14.21
CA PRO A 19 29.26 -7.51 -13.08
C PRO A 19 28.49 -8.19 -11.96
N THR A 20 28.95 -9.35 -11.52
CA THR A 20 28.52 -9.98 -10.27
C THR A 20 28.88 -9.03 -9.13
N ALA A 21 27.91 -8.28 -8.64
CA ALA A 21 28.08 -7.52 -7.42
C ALA A 21 28.34 -8.54 -6.29
N ALA A 22 29.54 -8.49 -5.73
CA ALA A 22 29.85 -9.20 -4.51
C ALA A 22 28.88 -8.69 -3.44
N THR A 23 27.96 -9.53 -2.99
CA THR A 23 27.06 -9.23 -1.89
C THR A 23 27.89 -9.08 -0.62
N ASN A 24 28.24 -7.83 -0.27
CA ASN A 24 28.73 -7.50 1.04
C ASN A 24 27.60 -7.78 2.05
N ASN A 25 27.68 -8.88 2.76
CA ASN A 25 26.70 -9.33 3.77
C ASN A 25 26.72 -8.50 5.06
N SER A 26 27.35 -7.33 5.07
CA SER A 26 27.37 -6.45 6.24
C SER A 26 26.06 -5.65 6.28
N ILE A 27 25.23 -5.91 7.29
CA ILE A 27 24.07 -5.07 7.59
C ILE A 27 24.58 -3.82 8.29
N ALA A 28 24.27 -2.67 7.74
CA ALA A 28 24.55 -1.38 8.37
C ALA A 28 23.59 -1.16 9.56
N ASN A 29 24.03 -0.43 10.58
CA ASN A 29 23.13 0.03 11.63
C ASN A 29 22.14 1.05 11.06
N ALA A 30 20.88 0.98 11.50
CA ALA A 30 19.88 1.99 11.18
C ALA A 30 20.29 3.36 11.75
N THR A 31 20.18 4.41 10.94
CA THR A 31 20.48 5.78 11.33
C THR A 31 19.21 6.63 11.36
N PRO A 32 19.06 7.58 12.30
CA PRO A 32 17.98 8.55 12.27
C PRO A 32 17.95 9.28 10.92
N PHE A 33 16.75 9.49 10.40
CA PHE A 33 16.50 10.16 9.12
C PHE A 33 15.62 11.38 9.36
N HIS A 34 16.01 12.53 8.82
CA HIS A 34 15.23 13.75 8.86
C HIS A 34 14.71 14.07 7.47
N ILE A 35 13.42 14.32 7.36
CA ILE A 35 12.74 14.66 6.11
C ILE A 35 12.95 16.15 5.84
N ASP A 36 13.52 16.48 4.68
CA ASP A 36 13.68 17.84 4.18
C ASP A 36 13.47 17.82 2.65
N LEU A 37 12.30 18.27 2.23
CA LEU A 37 11.90 18.42 0.82
C LEU A 37 11.58 19.88 0.48
N SER A 38 11.87 20.81 1.40
CA SER A 38 11.54 22.24 1.29
C SER A 38 12.06 22.89 0.00
N ALA A 39 13.24 22.45 -0.47
CA ALA A 39 13.86 22.97 -1.69
C ALA A 39 13.04 22.70 -2.98
N GLY A 40 12.23 21.64 -3.00
CA GLY A 40 11.39 21.27 -4.14
C GLY A 40 10.03 22.01 -4.20
N VAL A 41 9.60 22.58 -3.08
CA VAL A 41 8.25 23.18 -2.95
C VAL A 41 8.01 24.34 -3.91
N PRO A 42 8.94 25.32 -4.10
CA PRO A 42 8.72 26.40 -5.05
C PRO A 42 8.45 25.92 -6.47
N ARG A 43 9.21 24.92 -6.95
CA ARG A 43 9.02 24.30 -8.27
C ARG A 43 7.66 23.62 -8.38
N MET A 44 7.27 22.87 -7.37
CA MET A 44 5.96 22.22 -7.34
C MET A 44 4.83 23.23 -7.45
N LEU A 45 4.85 24.31 -6.65
CA LEU A 45 3.82 25.35 -6.67
C LEU A 45 3.77 26.10 -8.00
N GLU A 46 4.92 26.41 -8.61
CA GLU A 46 5.00 26.99 -9.96
C GLU A 46 4.29 26.13 -11.00
N LEU A 47 4.55 24.83 -10.99
CA LEU A 47 3.93 23.87 -11.92
C LEU A 47 2.42 23.75 -11.68
N ILE A 48 1.98 23.70 -10.40
CA ILE A 48 0.54 23.69 -10.07
C ILE A 48 -0.15 24.95 -10.61
N GLN A 49 0.47 26.11 -10.42
CA GLN A 49 -0.08 27.39 -10.88
C GLN A 49 -0.13 27.49 -12.40
N ALA A 50 0.93 27.03 -13.09
CA ALA A 50 1.03 27.05 -14.55
C ALA A 50 0.15 26.00 -15.25
N SER A 51 -0.28 24.96 -14.54
CA SER A 51 -1.08 23.88 -15.12
C SER A 51 -2.45 24.39 -15.62
N ARG A 52 -2.78 24.05 -16.85
CA ARG A 52 -4.06 24.40 -17.47
C ARG A 52 -5.06 23.26 -17.25
N LEU A 53 -6.25 23.62 -16.79
CA LEU A 53 -7.41 22.73 -16.72
C LEU A 53 -8.51 23.26 -17.64
N PRO A 54 -9.39 22.42 -18.20
CA PRO A 54 -10.54 22.85 -18.96
C PRO A 54 -11.45 23.74 -18.12
N ASP A 55 -12.12 24.73 -18.77
CA ASP A 55 -13.09 25.58 -18.09
C ASP A 55 -14.34 24.81 -17.69
N GLN A 56 -14.76 23.87 -18.54
CA GLN A 56 -15.94 23.02 -18.36
C GLN A 56 -15.59 21.57 -18.59
N PRO A 57 -16.31 20.60 -17.96
CA PRO A 57 -16.17 19.18 -18.29
C PRO A 57 -16.37 18.93 -19.78
N GLN A 58 -15.52 18.06 -20.38
CA GLN A 58 -15.63 17.70 -21.79
C GLN A 58 -17.00 17.08 -22.11
N TYR A 59 -17.50 16.28 -21.18
CA TYR A 59 -18.80 15.63 -21.27
C TYR A 59 -19.62 15.94 -20.01
N PRO A 60 -20.54 16.91 -20.06
CA PRO A 60 -21.38 17.26 -18.92
C PRO A 60 -22.19 16.07 -18.38
N GLY A 61 -22.30 15.97 -17.08
CA GLY A 61 -23.05 14.91 -16.39
C GLY A 61 -22.33 13.57 -16.22
N VAL A 62 -21.10 13.42 -16.74
CA VAL A 62 -20.29 12.20 -16.54
C VAL A 62 -19.75 12.15 -15.10
N GLY A 63 -19.35 13.29 -14.54
CA GLY A 63 -18.83 13.39 -13.16
C GLY A 63 -17.69 12.41 -12.91
N SER A 64 -17.71 11.78 -11.76
CA SER A 64 -16.69 10.79 -11.33
C SER A 64 -16.84 9.39 -11.94
N THR A 65 -17.88 9.13 -12.77
CA THR A 65 -18.11 7.80 -13.35
C THR A 65 -17.05 7.37 -14.38
N LYS A 66 -16.24 8.32 -14.85
CA LYS A 66 -15.15 8.10 -15.82
C LYS A 66 -13.80 8.64 -15.34
N GLY A 67 -13.58 8.69 -14.05
CA GLY A 67 -12.35 9.18 -13.44
C GLY A 67 -12.60 10.33 -12.48
N ILE A 68 -11.58 11.14 -12.19
CA ILE A 68 -11.74 12.28 -11.28
C ILE A 68 -12.69 13.34 -11.87
N ASP A 69 -13.60 13.85 -11.06
CA ASP A 69 -14.45 14.96 -11.44
C ASP A 69 -13.63 16.26 -11.58
N LEU A 70 -13.90 17.06 -12.63
CA LEU A 70 -13.14 18.26 -12.92
C LEU A 70 -13.28 19.33 -11.82
N ASP A 71 -14.44 19.49 -11.22
CA ASP A 71 -14.68 20.50 -10.19
C ASP A 71 -13.99 20.09 -8.88
N VAL A 72 -13.96 18.77 -8.58
CA VAL A 72 -13.17 18.22 -7.47
C VAL A 72 -11.69 18.48 -7.69
N LEU A 73 -11.16 18.19 -8.89
CA LEU A 73 -9.76 18.48 -9.22
C LEU A 73 -9.40 19.96 -9.10
N LYS A 74 -10.28 20.85 -9.59
CA LYS A 74 -10.11 22.31 -9.44
C LYS A 74 -10.13 22.75 -7.98
N SER A 75 -11.02 22.17 -7.18
CA SER A 75 -11.10 22.44 -5.74
C SER A 75 -9.82 22.01 -5.01
N LEU A 76 -9.33 20.81 -5.28
CA LEU A 76 -8.06 20.31 -4.73
C LEU A 76 -6.87 21.17 -5.14
N ARG A 77 -6.79 21.57 -6.44
CA ARG A 77 -5.77 22.51 -6.91
C ARG A 77 -5.83 23.85 -6.17
N SER A 78 -7.02 24.39 -5.97
CA SER A 78 -7.19 25.66 -5.24
C SER A 78 -6.71 25.52 -3.80
N GLN A 79 -7.07 24.45 -3.09
CA GLN A 79 -6.64 24.16 -1.73
C GLN A 79 -5.11 23.98 -1.67
N TRP A 80 -4.51 23.31 -2.65
CA TRP A 80 -3.06 23.10 -2.72
C TRP A 80 -2.28 24.41 -2.81
N LEU A 81 -2.83 25.42 -3.53
CA LEU A 81 -2.22 26.74 -3.68
C LEU A 81 -2.51 27.72 -2.54
N THR A 82 -3.57 27.50 -1.75
CA THR A 82 -4.06 28.55 -0.83
C THR A 82 -4.04 28.14 0.65
N SER A 83 -4.31 26.88 0.98
CA SER A 83 -4.46 26.42 2.36
C SER A 83 -3.53 25.29 2.75
N PHE A 84 -3.01 24.53 1.79
CA PHE A 84 -2.04 23.48 2.06
C PHE A 84 -0.65 24.07 2.31
N ASP A 85 0.02 23.61 3.36
CA ASP A 85 1.34 24.10 3.77
C ASP A 85 2.29 22.92 3.98
N TRP A 86 3.17 22.66 3.01
CA TRP A 86 4.13 21.58 3.09
C TRP A 86 5.01 21.63 4.35
N ASN A 87 5.39 22.81 4.82
CA ASN A 87 6.24 22.90 6.01
C ASN A 87 5.54 22.33 7.26
N LYS A 88 4.23 22.50 7.37
CA LYS A 88 3.43 21.86 8.45
C LYS A 88 3.37 20.35 8.29
N GLU A 89 3.16 19.88 7.06
CA GLU A 89 3.11 18.47 6.75
C GLU A 89 4.47 17.81 7.01
N GLU A 90 5.57 18.43 6.58
CA GLU A 90 6.93 17.95 6.82
C GLU A 90 7.26 17.92 8.32
N ALA A 91 6.86 18.93 9.08
CA ALA A 91 7.00 18.96 10.54
C ALA A 91 6.21 17.82 11.20
N TYR A 92 4.99 17.54 10.71
CA TYR A 92 4.18 16.39 11.17
C TYR A 92 4.87 15.07 10.88
N LEU A 93 5.39 14.87 9.66
CA LEU A 93 6.12 13.65 9.31
C LEU A 93 7.40 13.48 10.14
N ASN A 94 8.10 14.57 10.45
CA ASN A 94 9.29 14.58 11.32
C ASN A 94 8.97 14.41 12.82
N SER A 95 7.72 14.47 13.24
CA SER A 95 7.31 14.13 14.61
C SER A 95 7.39 12.63 14.90
N PHE A 96 7.49 11.80 13.86
CA PHE A 96 7.71 10.38 13.98
C PHE A 96 9.19 10.02 13.94
N ASN A 97 9.55 8.89 14.56
CA ASN A 97 10.93 8.41 14.56
C ASN A 97 11.25 7.75 13.21
N ASN A 98 11.78 8.54 12.29
CA ASN A 98 12.19 8.10 10.97
C ASN A 98 13.63 7.59 10.99
N PHE A 99 13.89 6.51 10.27
CA PHE A 99 15.20 5.88 10.14
C PHE A 99 15.49 5.49 8.68
N ARG A 100 16.77 5.31 8.39
CA ARG A 100 17.24 4.71 7.13
C ARG A 100 18.30 3.65 7.43
N VAL A 101 18.29 2.58 6.64
CA VAL A 101 19.25 1.49 6.74
C VAL A 101 19.56 0.94 5.34
N ASN A 102 20.81 0.54 5.11
CA ASN A 102 21.18 -0.18 3.89
C ASN A 102 21.07 -1.67 4.14
N ILE A 103 20.24 -2.36 3.35
CA ILE A 103 20.07 -3.81 3.36
C ILE A 103 20.28 -4.31 1.93
N GLU A 104 21.27 -5.19 1.73
CA GLU A 104 21.60 -5.75 0.42
C GLU A 104 21.92 -4.71 -0.67
N GLY A 105 22.47 -3.55 -0.26
CA GLY A 105 22.79 -2.45 -1.17
C GLY A 105 21.61 -1.51 -1.47
N LEU A 106 20.45 -1.73 -0.86
CA LEU A 106 19.26 -0.93 -1.01
C LEU A 106 18.98 -0.11 0.24
N ASP A 107 18.90 1.21 0.11
CA ASP A 107 18.54 2.10 1.21
C ASP A 107 17.04 2.03 1.47
N ILE A 108 16.67 1.58 2.67
CA ILE A 108 15.28 1.44 3.13
C ILE A 108 15.01 2.49 4.19
N HIS A 109 14.01 3.31 3.96
CA HIS A 109 13.39 4.19 4.94
C HIS A 109 12.33 3.43 5.74
N PHE A 110 12.25 3.69 7.04
CA PHE A 110 11.18 3.18 7.88
C PHE A 110 10.92 4.06 9.10
N VAL A 111 9.69 4.04 9.58
CA VAL A 111 9.30 4.59 10.88
C VAL A 111 9.35 3.47 11.90
N HIS A 112 9.93 3.73 13.09
CA HIS A 112 9.99 2.75 14.16
C HIS A 112 9.65 3.37 15.51
N HIS A 113 8.53 2.98 16.08
CA HIS A 113 8.08 3.39 17.41
C HIS A 113 8.01 2.18 18.34
N LYS A 114 8.72 2.27 19.47
CA LYS A 114 8.73 1.21 20.50
C LYS A 114 7.70 1.49 21.57
N SER A 115 6.97 0.46 21.98
CA SER A 115 6.24 0.48 23.25
C SER A 115 7.23 0.55 24.43
N SER A 116 6.79 1.10 25.55
CA SER A 116 7.52 1.02 26.82
C SER A 116 7.51 -0.39 27.44
N ASP A 117 6.62 -1.27 27.00
CA ASP A 117 6.58 -2.68 27.41
C ASP A 117 7.64 -3.47 26.62
N PRO A 118 8.66 -4.05 27.28
CA PRO A 118 9.68 -4.84 26.59
C PRO A 118 9.14 -6.14 25.97
N ASN A 119 7.94 -6.59 26.39
CA ASN A 119 7.26 -7.76 25.85
C ASN A 119 6.20 -7.42 24.79
N ALA A 120 6.17 -6.17 24.33
CA ALA A 120 5.30 -5.75 23.24
C ALA A 120 5.56 -6.60 21.99
N ILE A 121 4.48 -6.90 21.24
CA ILE A 121 4.57 -7.67 20.00
C ILE A 121 5.19 -6.79 18.91
N PRO A 122 6.30 -7.19 18.26
CA PRO A 122 6.78 -6.49 17.09
C PRO A 122 5.77 -6.64 15.95
N ILE A 123 5.39 -5.53 15.30
CA ILE A 123 4.49 -5.55 14.15
C ILE A 123 5.05 -4.75 13.00
N LEU A 124 5.05 -5.36 11.82
CA LEU A 124 5.40 -4.76 10.56
C LEU A 124 4.12 -4.32 9.83
N LEU A 125 4.01 -3.04 9.47
CA LEU A 125 2.88 -2.51 8.70
C LEU A 125 3.35 -2.12 7.30
N THR A 126 2.86 -2.80 6.27
CA THR A 126 3.29 -2.63 4.88
C THR A 126 2.19 -2.01 4.03
N HIS A 127 2.50 -0.85 3.47
CA HIS A 127 1.61 -0.12 2.56
C HIS A 127 1.69 -0.64 1.12
N GLY A 128 0.88 -0.07 0.24
CA GLY A 128 0.99 -0.28 -1.21
C GLY A 128 0.66 0.98 -1.99
N TRP A 129 0.39 0.84 -3.28
CA TRP A 129 -0.02 1.94 -4.14
C TRP A 129 -1.56 2.17 -4.05
N PRO A 130 -2.04 3.42 -4.06
CA PRO A 130 -1.33 4.70 -4.18
C PRO A 130 -0.89 5.30 -2.84
N GLY A 131 -0.91 4.50 -1.77
CA GLY A 131 -0.52 4.90 -0.43
C GLY A 131 0.99 4.97 -0.22
N SER A 132 1.37 5.18 1.02
CA SER A 132 2.74 5.16 1.51
C SER A 132 2.75 4.82 3.01
N PHE A 133 3.92 4.87 3.65
CA PHE A 133 4.02 4.73 5.11
C PHE A 133 3.07 5.66 5.88
N MET A 134 2.65 6.78 5.27
CA MET A 134 1.78 7.77 5.90
C MET A 134 0.38 7.25 6.21
N GLU A 135 -0.12 6.24 5.51
CA GLU A 135 -1.45 5.69 5.78
C GLU A 135 -1.57 5.03 7.16
N PHE A 136 -0.42 4.68 7.78
CA PHE A 136 -0.38 4.07 9.11
C PHE A 136 -0.05 5.05 10.25
N LEU A 137 0.29 6.31 9.95
CA LEU A 137 0.68 7.27 11.00
C LEU A 137 -0.36 7.40 12.13
N PRO A 138 -1.69 7.44 11.87
CA PRO A 138 -2.69 7.54 12.94
C PRO A 138 -2.76 6.32 13.86
N VAL A 139 -2.28 5.15 13.44
CA VAL A 139 -2.36 3.92 14.24
C VAL A 139 -1.08 3.65 15.05
N ILE A 140 0.04 4.31 14.74
CA ILE A 140 1.35 4.05 15.36
C ILE A 140 1.29 4.27 16.87
N GLU A 141 0.97 5.50 17.30
CA GLU A 141 0.96 5.83 18.73
C GLU A 141 -0.04 4.99 19.52
N PRO A 142 -1.32 4.85 19.11
CA PRO A 142 -2.27 4.00 19.82
C PRO A 142 -1.86 2.52 19.94
N LEU A 143 -1.12 1.98 18.96
CA LEU A 143 -0.63 0.60 19.02
C LEU A 143 0.56 0.45 19.99
N THR A 144 1.38 1.48 20.16
CA THR A 144 2.53 1.43 21.09
C THR A 144 2.13 1.59 22.56
N GLN A 145 0.96 2.15 22.82
CA GLN A 145 0.44 2.34 24.18
C GLN A 145 -0.14 1.05 24.76
N ALA A 146 -0.07 0.90 26.09
CA ALA A 146 -0.68 -0.22 26.80
C ALA A 146 -2.21 -0.20 26.61
N ALA A 147 -2.76 -1.32 26.21
CA ALA A 147 -4.18 -1.50 25.96
C ALA A 147 -4.62 -2.94 26.28
N THR A 148 -5.85 -3.29 25.92
CA THR A 148 -6.36 -4.66 26.02
C THR A 148 -6.96 -5.11 24.70
N THR A 149 -6.92 -6.43 24.45
CA THR A 149 -7.67 -7.08 23.38
C THR A 149 -9.17 -7.07 23.66
N SER A 150 -9.97 -7.50 22.68
CA SER A 150 -11.42 -7.72 22.88
C SER A 150 -11.72 -8.77 23.96
N LYS A 151 -10.78 -9.67 24.28
CA LYS A 151 -10.87 -10.68 25.36
C LYS A 151 -10.21 -10.23 26.66
N GLY A 152 -9.78 -8.96 26.75
CA GLY A 152 -9.20 -8.39 27.96
C GLY A 152 -7.72 -8.74 28.21
N GLN A 153 -6.99 -9.30 27.24
CA GLN A 153 -5.55 -9.58 27.39
C GLN A 153 -4.74 -8.28 27.22
N PRO A 154 -3.74 -8.01 28.08
CA PRO A 154 -2.85 -6.87 27.90
C PRO A 154 -2.08 -6.96 26.59
N VAL A 155 -2.00 -5.84 25.87
CA VAL A 155 -1.30 -5.76 24.57
C VAL A 155 -0.71 -4.39 24.32
N SER A 156 0.45 -4.37 23.71
CA SER A 156 1.07 -3.23 23.01
C SER A 156 2.00 -3.75 21.92
N PHE A 157 2.42 -2.85 21.03
CA PHE A 157 3.25 -3.23 19.89
C PHE A 157 4.52 -2.39 19.79
N HIS A 158 5.60 -2.99 19.31
CA HIS A 158 6.70 -2.27 18.67
C HIS A 158 6.36 -2.14 17.19
N VAL A 159 6.08 -0.93 16.73
CA VAL A 159 5.53 -0.68 15.38
C VAL A 159 6.64 -0.31 14.42
N VAL A 160 6.74 -1.02 13.29
CA VAL A 160 7.68 -0.76 12.19
C VAL A 160 6.89 -0.52 10.91
N VAL A 161 7.11 0.62 10.25
CA VAL A 161 6.41 1.01 9.02
C VAL A 161 7.45 1.37 7.96
N PRO A 162 7.92 0.43 7.14
CA PRO A 162 8.85 0.74 6.07
C PRO A 162 8.17 1.43 4.89
N SER A 163 8.91 2.27 4.16
CA SER A 163 8.57 2.63 2.80
C SER A 163 9.01 1.52 1.85
N LEU A 164 8.12 1.08 0.97
CA LEU A 164 8.45 0.12 -0.08
C LEU A 164 9.61 0.64 -0.96
N PRO A 165 10.46 -0.23 -1.52
CA PRO A 165 11.46 0.19 -2.50
C PRO A 165 10.84 1.01 -3.63
N GLY A 166 11.41 2.18 -3.90
CA GLY A 166 10.88 3.12 -4.89
C GLY A 166 9.73 4.01 -4.43
N PHE A 167 9.35 3.95 -3.15
CA PHE A 167 8.33 4.84 -2.55
C PHE A 167 8.98 5.79 -1.54
N ALA A 168 8.45 7.00 -1.47
CA ALA A 168 8.85 8.03 -0.50
C ALA A 168 10.38 8.16 -0.39
N PHE A 169 10.97 7.70 0.70
CA PHE A 169 12.40 7.89 1.00
C PHE A 169 13.23 6.61 0.85
N SER A 170 12.63 5.49 0.45
CA SER A 170 13.38 4.29 0.09
C SER A 170 13.94 4.38 -1.32
N GLN A 171 15.15 3.87 -1.50
CA GLN A 171 15.78 3.79 -2.82
C GLN A 171 14.92 2.94 -3.76
N ARG A 172 14.88 3.32 -5.05
CA ARG A 172 14.25 2.46 -6.06
C ARG A 172 15.00 1.14 -6.19
N ALA A 173 14.25 0.07 -6.33
CA ALA A 173 14.81 -1.25 -6.54
C ALA A 173 15.46 -1.41 -7.94
N PRO A 174 16.40 -2.37 -8.12
CA PRO A 174 16.90 -2.78 -9.44
C PRO A 174 15.79 -3.29 -10.36
N GLY A 175 16.05 -3.29 -11.68
CA GLY A 175 15.02 -3.62 -12.69
C GLY A 175 14.50 -5.07 -12.66
N ASN A 176 15.21 -5.98 -12.04
CA ASN A 176 14.84 -7.40 -11.88
C ASN A 176 14.34 -7.72 -10.44
N TRP A 177 14.02 -6.71 -9.67
CA TRP A 177 13.54 -6.84 -8.29
C TRP A 177 12.08 -7.27 -8.26
N THR A 178 11.73 -8.16 -7.32
CA THR A 178 10.37 -8.63 -7.10
C THR A 178 9.83 -8.23 -5.73
N LEU A 179 8.54 -8.45 -5.50
CA LEU A 179 7.96 -8.28 -4.18
C LEU A 179 8.49 -9.32 -3.18
N ASP A 180 8.87 -10.51 -3.65
CA ASP A 180 9.53 -11.53 -2.81
C ASP A 180 10.90 -11.06 -2.33
N ASP A 181 11.67 -10.35 -3.19
CA ASP A 181 12.90 -9.69 -2.77
C ASP A 181 12.65 -8.63 -1.70
N THR A 182 11.56 -7.89 -1.81
CA THR A 182 11.17 -6.91 -0.80
C THR A 182 10.76 -7.58 0.51
N ALA A 183 10.03 -8.70 0.45
CA ALA A 183 9.68 -9.49 1.64
C ALA A 183 10.94 -10.00 2.35
N ARG A 184 11.94 -10.49 1.60
CA ARG A 184 13.25 -10.89 2.13
C ARG A 184 13.95 -9.73 2.86
N VAL A 185 14.01 -8.57 2.24
CA VAL A 185 14.62 -7.36 2.84
C VAL A 185 13.88 -6.93 4.11
N PHE A 186 12.55 -6.98 4.12
CA PHE A 186 11.76 -6.62 5.29
C PHE A 186 11.85 -7.65 6.41
N ASN A 187 11.95 -8.93 6.08
CA ASN A 187 12.28 -9.94 7.08
C ASN A 187 13.64 -9.65 7.73
N ARG A 188 14.67 -9.31 6.94
CA ARG A 188 15.99 -8.93 7.44
C ARG A 188 15.96 -7.62 8.25
N LEU A 189 15.13 -6.63 7.83
CA LEU A 189 14.91 -5.43 8.63
C LEU A 189 14.43 -5.77 10.04
N MET A 190 13.41 -6.65 10.14
CA MET A 190 12.85 -7.04 11.42
C MET A 190 13.82 -7.88 12.25
N THR A 191 14.45 -8.89 11.65
CA THR A 191 15.23 -9.90 12.38
C THR A 191 16.69 -9.53 12.60
N GLU A 192 17.36 -8.96 11.60
CA GLU A 192 18.79 -8.72 11.63
C GLU A 192 19.13 -7.28 12.03
N VAL A 193 18.36 -6.28 11.54
CA VAL A 193 18.60 -4.87 11.89
C VAL A 193 17.99 -4.52 13.24
N LEU A 194 16.72 -4.87 13.46
CA LEU A 194 15.97 -4.53 14.67
C LEU A 194 16.04 -5.60 15.77
N GLY A 195 16.50 -6.81 15.44
CA GLY A 195 16.76 -7.91 16.40
C GLY A 195 15.50 -8.63 16.91
N TYR A 196 14.35 -8.47 16.25
CA TYR A 196 13.12 -9.16 16.61
C TYR A 196 13.16 -10.60 16.12
N LYS A 197 13.08 -11.58 17.04
CA LYS A 197 13.10 -13.01 16.68
C LYS A 197 11.85 -13.40 15.88
N THR A 198 10.71 -12.86 16.29
CA THR A 198 9.41 -13.10 15.67
C THR A 198 8.61 -11.79 15.61
N PHE A 199 7.71 -11.67 14.65
CA PHE A 199 6.86 -10.49 14.48
C PHE A 199 5.52 -10.85 13.86
N ALA A 200 4.53 -9.96 14.04
CA ALA A 200 3.29 -9.95 13.31
C ALA A 200 3.46 -9.06 12.06
N ALA A 201 2.74 -9.37 11.00
CA ALA A 201 2.72 -8.56 9.77
C ALA A 201 1.29 -8.13 9.42
N HIS A 202 1.15 -6.90 8.93
CA HIS A 202 -0.08 -6.37 8.36
C HIS A 202 0.24 -5.70 7.03
N GLY A 203 -0.62 -5.89 6.02
CA GLY A 203 -0.38 -5.25 4.74
C GLY A 203 -1.63 -5.05 3.91
N THR A 204 -1.61 -3.96 3.14
CA THR A 204 -2.65 -3.59 2.19
C THR A 204 -2.07 -3.39 0.78
N SER A 205 -2.85 -3.59 -0.28
CA SER A 205 -2.40 -3.48 -1.67
C SER A 205 -1.16 -4.36 -1.94
N ASN A 206 -0.09 -3.81 -2.53
CA ASN A 206 1.18 -4.52 -2.71
C ASN A 206 1.78 -5.00 -1.37
N GLY A 207 1.53 -4.25 -0.28
CA GLY A 207 1.88 -4.68 1.07
C GLY A 207 1.15 -5.96 1.52
N ALA A 208 -0.05 -6.24 1.00
CA ALA A 208 -0.74 -7.51 1.27
C ALA A 208 -0.01 -8.69 0.61
N ILE A 209 0.55 -8.49 -0.59
CA ILE A 209 1.39 -9.49 -1.26
C ILE A 209 2.62 -9.78 -0.40
N LEU A 210 3.34 -8.73 0.02
CA LEU A 210 4.52 -8.84 0.89
C LEU A 210 4.19 -9.55 2.21
N THR A 211 3.07 -9.18 2.84
CA THR A 211 2.62 -9.79 4.09
C THR A 211 2.29 -11.27 3.89
N TYR A 212 1.70 -11.63 2.75
CA TYR A 212 1.40 -13.03 2.45
C TYR A 212 2.67 -13.84 2.17
N THR A 213 3.63 -13.31 1.42
CA THR A 213 4.95 -13.93 1.21
C THR A 213 5.69 -14.11 2.55
N LEU A 214 5.67 -13.09 3.44
CA LEU A 214 6.24 -13.20 4.78
C LEU A 214 5.53 -14.29 5.61
N TYR A 215 4.23 -14.38 5.54
CA TYR A 215 3.40 -15.36 6.24
C TYR A 215 3.64 -16.79 5.75
N ASP A 216 3.83 -16.97 4.45
CA ASP A 216 4.05 -18.27 3.80
C ASP A 216 5.51 -18.74 3.90
N GLU A 217 6.44 -17.92 3.39
CA GLU A 217 7.84 -18.33 3.21
C GLU A 217 8.73 -18.02 4.42
N TYR A 218 8.41 -16.96 5.20
CA TYR A 218 9.15 -16.59 6.41
C TYR A 218 8.38 -16.96 7.67
N ASN A 219 7.72 -18.12 7.66
CA ASN A 219 6.78 -18.57 8.69
C ASN A 219 7.43 -18.89 10.06
N THR A 220 8.74 -19.01 10.13
CA THR A 220 9.48 -19.15 11.39
C THR A 220 9.64 -17.83 12.12
N THR A 221 9.63 -16.70 11.41
CA THR A 221 9.76 -15.34 11.94
C THR A 221 8.44 -14.58 11.96
N THR A 222 7.59 -14.76 10.93
CA THR A 222 6.25 -14.17 10.84
C THR A 222 5.24 -15.08 11.52
N ARG A 223 4.79 -14.70 12.73
CA ARG A 223 3.97 -15.56 13.60
C ARG A 223 2.49 -15.17 13.65
N ALA A 224 2.09 -14.12 12.93
CA ALA A 224 0.71 -13.74 12.67
C ALA A 224 0.64 -12.85 11.44
N ALA A 225 -0.44 -12.91 10.66
CA ALA A 225 -0.67 -12.03 9.53
C ALA A 225 -2.09 -11.47 9.52
N HIS A 226 -2.22 -10.16 9.26
CA HIS A 226 -3.49 -9.45 9.16
C HIS A 226 -3.66 -8.81 7.79
N PHE A 227 -4.86 -8.93 7.20
CA PHE A 227 -5.16 -8.50 5.85
C PHE A 227 -6.48 -7.72 5.78
N PRO A 228 -6.49 -6.43 5.37
CA PRO A 228 -7.69 -5.73 4.93
C PRO A 228 -7.98 -5.95 3.45
N LEU A 229 -7.04 -6.55 2.73
CA LEU A 229 -7.12 -6.95 1.32
C LEU A 229 -6.25 -8.18 1.11
N MET A 230 -6.77 -9.20 0.42
CA MET A 230 -5.97 -10.38 0.08
C MET A 230 -5.22 -10.19 -1.24
N PRO A 231 -4.03 -10.82 -1.40
CA PRO A 231 -3.22 -10.70 -2.62
C PRO A 231 -3.67 -11.66 -3.73
N PHE A 232 -4.96 -11.92 -3.86
CA PHE A 232 -5.55 -12.83 -4.84
C PHE A 232 -6.68 -12.13 -5.58
N TYR A 233 -7.10 -12.67 -6.70
CA TYR A 233 -8.31 -12.16 -7.36
C TYR A 233 -9.50 -12.23 -6.41
N PRO A 234 -10.32 -11.15 -6.33
CA PRO A 234 -11.53 -11.17 -5.55
C PRO A 234 -12.47 -12.28 -6.00
N THR A 235 -13.22 -12.81 -5.04
CA THR A 235 -14.23 -13.85 -5.30
C THR A 235 -15.25 -13.37 -6.33
N THR A 236 -15.59 -14.22 -7.30
CA THR A 236 -16.57 -13.94 -8.36
C THR A 236 -17.98 -14.44 -8.01
N SER A 237 -18.98 -13.98 -8.78
CA SER A 237 -20.36 -14.49 -8.65
C SER A 237 -20.47 -15.98 -8.96
N GLU A 238 -19.70 -16.45 -9.95
CA GLU A 238 -19.64 -17.85 -10.32
C GLU A 238 -19.08 -18.71 -9.19
N GLU A 239 -17.99 -18.26 -8.55
CA GLU A 239 -17.40 -18.96 -7.43
C GLU A 239 -18.34 -19.02 -6.22
N LEU A 240 -19.10 -17.96 -5.92
CA LEU A 240 -20.11 -17.99 -4.87
C LEU A 240 -21.20 -19.03 -5.16
N GLN A 241 -21.66 -19.14 -6.42
CA GLN A 241 -22.66 -20.12 -6.84
C GLN A 241 -22.13 -21.55 -6.76
N GLU A 242 -20.95 -21.82 -7.32
CA GLU A 242 -20.31 -23.13 -7.30
C GLU A 242 -20.09 -23.67 -5.89
N ARG A 243 -19.66 -22.78 -4.97
CA ARG A 243 -19.43 -23.12 -3.57
C ARG A 243 -20.68 -23.05 -2.70
N GLN A 244 -21.82 -22.63 -3.25
CA GLN A 244 -23.09 -22.42 -2.53
C GLN A 244 -22.95 -21.48 -1.33
N ILE A 245 -22.10 -20.45 -1.44
CA ILE A 245 -21.85 -19.48 -0.38
C ILE A 245 -22.98 -18.43 -0.38
N LYS A 246 -23.57 -18.21 0.80
CA LYS A 246 -24.57 -17.17 1.04
C LYS A 246 -23.95 -16.03 1.84
N LEU A 247 -24.03 -14.84 1.29
CA LEU A 247 -23.50 -13.62 1.91
C LEU A 247 -24.54 -12.98 2.83
N SER A 248 -24.09 -12.45 3.98
CA SER A 248 -24.86 -11.53 4.81
C SER A 248 -25.08 -10.20 4.08
N PRO A 249 -25.99 -9.32 4.55
CA PRO A 249 -26.22 -8.02 3.90
C PRO A 249 -24.96 -7.15 3.76
N LEU A 250 -24.09 -7.13 4.77
CA LEU A 250 -22.84 -6.36 4.71
C LEU A 250 -21.83 -7.00 3.77
N GLU A 251 -21.67 -8.32 3.80
CA GLU A 251 -20.84 -9.04 2.83
C GLU A 251 -21.30 -8.80 1.40
N GLN A 252 -22.63 -8.79 1.16
CA GLN A 252 -23.18 -8.50 -0.15
C GLN A 252 -22.86 -7.08 -0.63
N ALA A 253 -22.89 -6.07 0.26
CA ALA A 253 -22.54 -4.71 -0.09
C ALA A 253 -21.05 -4.59 -0.45
N ILE A 254 -20.15 -5.21 0.33
CA ILE A 254 -18.71 -5.24 0.06
C ILE A 254 -18.42 -6.01 -1.24
N PHE A 255 -19.07 -7.14 -1.45
CA PHE A 255 -18.94 -7.95 -2.65
C PHE A 255 -19.37 -7.18 -3.92
N GLN A 256 -20.53 -6.49 -3.87
CA GLN A 256 -20.99 -5.67 -4.99
C GLN A 256 -19.97 -4.60 -5.37
N ARG A 257 -19.42 -3.90 -4.38
CA ARG A 257 -18.37 -2.90 -4.61
C ARG A 257 -17.08 -3.51 -5.17
N SER A 258 -16.68 -4.67 -4.69
CA SER A 258 -15.55 -5.43 -5.22
C SER A 258 -15.74 -5.79 -6.69
N MET A 259 -16.95 -6.22 -7.07
CA MET A 259 -17.30 -6.53 -8.46
C MET A 259 -17.29 -5.28 -9.35
N GLU A 260 -17.84 -4.16 -8.87
CA GLU A 260 -17.81 -2.88 -9.58
C GLU A 260 -16.39 -2.41 -9.84
N TRP A 261 -15.52 -2.50 -8.82
CA TRP A 261 -14.10 -2.17 -8.97
C TRP A 261 -13.41 -3.10 -9.96
N THR A 262 -13.64 -4.40 -9.88
CA THR A 262 -13.04 -5.38 -10.79
C THR A 262 -13.41 -5.10 -12.23
N GLN A 263 -14.66 -4.70 -12.49
CA GLN A 263 -15.18 -4.45 -13.84
C GLN A 263 -14.75 -3.09 -14.42
N ASN A 264 -14.69 -2.06 -13.58
CA ASN A 264 -14.58 -0.68 -14.05
C ASN A 264 -13.34 0.05 -13.52
N GLY A 265 -12.71 -0.43 -12.44
CA GLY A 265 -11.65 0.27 -11.71
C GLY A 265 -10.22 -0.18 -12.01
N THR A 266 -10.02 -1.25 -12.80
CA THR A 266 -8.72 -1.91 -12.97
C THR A 266 -7.86 -1.36 -14.12
N GLY A 267 -8.33 -0.36 -14.88
CA GLY A 267 -7.59 0.18 -16.03
C GLY A 267 -6.19 0.65 -15.70
N TYR A 268 -6.00 1.35 -14.55
CA TYR A 268 -4.69 1.80 -14.08
C TYR A 268 -3.72 0.63 -13.87
N PHE A 269 -4.20 -0.48 -13.39
CA PHE A 269 -3.43 -1.67 -13.07
C PHE A 269 -2.79 -2.28 -14.34
N LEU A 270 -3.55 -2.39 -15.41
CA LEU A 270 -3.05 -2.86 -16.71
C LEU A 270 -2.02 -1.89 -17.30
N GLU A 271 -2.26 -0.58 -17.18
CA GLU A 271 -1.30 0.45 -17.61
C GLU A 271 0.02 0.35 -16.82
N HIS A 272 -0.04 0.14 -15.51
CA HIS A 272 1.14 -0.01 -14.66
C HIS A 272 1.91 -1.32 -14.94
N ILE A 273 1.23 -2.40 -15.31
CA ILE A 273 1.89 -3.67 -15.65
C ILE A 273 2.58 -3.58 -17.01
N TYR A 274 1.85 -3.11 -18.03
CA TYR A 274 2.31 -3.26 -19.40
C TYR A 274 3.04 -2.04 -19.95
N GLN A 275 2.72 -0.83 -19.51
CA GLN A 275 3.27 0.41 -20.07
C GLN A 275 3.61 1.47 -18.99
N PRO A 276 4.28 1.09 -17.89
CA PRO A 276 4.57 2.02 -16.78
C PRO A 276 5.38 3.24 -17.22
N ASN A 277 6.26 3.09 -18.20
CA ASN A 277 7.06 4.20 -18.75
C ASN A 277 6.18 5.28 -19.38
N THR A 278 5.15 4.89 -20.12
CA THR A 278 4.33 5.85 -20.87
C THR A 278 3.63 6.79 -19.91
N ILE A 279 2.86 6.26 -18.96
CA ILE A 279 2.16 7.08 -17.99
C ILE A 279 3.12 7.71 -16.97
N GLY A 280 4.15 6.97 -16.55
CA GLY A 280 5.14 7.45 -15.58
C GLY A 280 5.92 8.65 -16.05
N LEU A 281 6.43 8.64 -17.27
CA LEU A 281 7.13 9.77 -17.88
C LEU A 281 6.18 10.91 -18.24
N GLY A 282 4.97 10.60 -18.70
CA GLY A 282 3.94 11.60 -19.03
C GLY A 282 3.51 12.43 -17.83
N LEU A 283 3.52 11.86 -16.62
CA LEU A 283 3.12 12.53 -15.38
C LEU A 283 4.29 12.93 -14.47
N TYR A 284 5.55 12.65 -14.86
CA TYR A 284 6.72 12.81 -13.99
C TYR A 284 6.88 14.24 -13.45
N ASP A 285 6.78 15.25 -14.29
CA ASP A 285 6.91 16.67 -13.91
C ASP A 285 5.54 17.39 -13.89
N SER A 286 4.45 16.67 -13.61
CA SER A 286 3.09 17.20 -13.59
C SER A 286 2.39 16.93 -12.25
N PRO A 287 2.49 17.83 -11.25
CA PRO A 287 1.83 17.61 -9.97
C PRO A 287 0.31 17.51 -10.12
N ILE A 288 -0.30 18.29 -11.00
CA ILE A 288 -1.76 18.21 -11.29
C ILE A 288 -2.11 16.90 -12.01
N GLY A 289 -1.26 16.42 -12.91
CA GLY A 289 -1.43 15.10 -13.53
C GLY A 289 -1.34 13.97 -12.50
N GLN A 290 -0.36 14.03 -11.60
CA GLN A 290 -0.25 13.07 -10.49
C GLN A 290 -1.45 13.19 -9.55
N LEU A 291 -1.93 14.39 -9.23
CA LEU A 291 -3.14 14.59 -8.42
C LEU A 291 -4.37 13.99 -9.10
N SER A 292 -4.50 14.14 -10.41
CA SER A 292 -5.59 13.52 -11.16
C SER A 292 -5.53 12.01 -11.11
N TRP A 293 -4.33 11.42 -11.32
CA TRP A 293 -4.12 9.96 -11.38
C TRP A 293 -4.22 9.28 -10.02
N ILE A 294 -3.53 9.81 -9.02
CA ILE A 294 -3.49 9.29 -7.65
C ILE A 294 -4.76 9.70 -6.88
N GLY A 295 -5.14 10.97 -6.94
CA GLY A 295 -6.26 11.52 -6.16
C GLY A 295 -7.60 10.88 -6.52
N GLU A 296 -7.81 10.49 -7.79
CA GLU A 296 -8.97 9.68 -8.18
C GLU A 296 -9.09 8.40 -7.35
N LYS A 297 -7.96 7.71 -7.09
CA LYS A 297 -7.96 6.46 -6.32
C LYS A 297 -8.22 6.72 -4.83
N TRP A 298 -7.62 7.78 -4.29
CA TRP A 298 -7.88 8.21 -2.91
C TRP A 298 -9.35 8.55 -2.67
N ILE A 299 -10.01 9.16 -3.64
CA ILE A 299 -11.44 9.49 -3.56
C ILE A 299 -12.30 8.25 -3.85
N GLY A 300 -12.00 7.56 -4.95
CA GLY A 300 -12.85 6.48 -5.46
C GLY A 300 -12.80 5.19 -4.62
N TRP A 301 -11.72 4.95 -3.86
CA TRP A 301 -11.56 3.74 -3.03
C TRP A 301 -11.85 3.98 -1.56
N ALA A 302 -12.09 5.23 -1.17
CA ALA A 302 -12.45 5.58 0.19
C ALA A 302 -13.94 5.35 0.50
N ASP A 303 -14.27 5.44 1.79
CA ASP A 303 -15.63 5.58 2.29
C ASP A 303 -16.24 6.89 1.77
N GLU A 304 -17.49 6.88 1.38
CA GLU A 304 -18.22 8.09 0.95
C GLU A 304 -18.31 9.16 2.04
N HIS A 305 -18.08 8.78 3.31
CA HIS A 305 -18.01 9.66 4.47
C HIS A 305 -16.57 10.05 4.83
N ALA A 306 -15.60 9.91 3.91
CA ALA A 306 -14.22 10.29 4.17
C ALA A 306 -14.13 11.74 4.70
N GLY A 307 -13.30 11.92 5.75
CA GLY A 307 -13.16 13.20 6.46
C GLY A 307 -14.21 13.45 7.54
N VAL A 308 -15.21 12.57 7.71
CA VAL A 308 -16.14 12.57 8.85
C VAL A 308 -15.64 11.54 9.87
N ALA A 309 -15.59 11.92 11.16
CA ALA A 309 -15.10 11.02 12.21
C ALA A 309 -15.77 9.64 12.16
N PRO A 310 -15.05 8.54 12.31
CA PRO A 310 -13.64 8.44 12.74
C PRO A 310 -12.60 8.64 11.63
N SER A 311 -12.99 8.94 10.39
CA SER A 311 -12.08 9.13 9.27
C SER A 311 -11.25 10.42 9.43
N THR A 312 -9.94 10.29 9.23
CA THR A 312 -9.01 11.41 9.10
C THR A 312 -8.62 11.66 7.63
N LEU A 313 -9.16 10.87 6.71
CA LEU A 313 -8.90 10.99 5.28
C LEU A 313 -9.61 12.23 4.71
N THR A 314 -8.90 13.34 4.66
CA THR A 314 -9.37 14.62 4.13
C THR A 314 -8.65 14.96 2.82
N HIS A 315 -9.05 16.03 2.16
CA HIS A 315 -8.31 16.56 1.02
C HIS A 315 -6.84 16.88 1.36
N ASN A 316 -6.56 17.25 2.62
CA ASN A 316 -5.18 17.50 3.06
C ASN A 316 -4.32 16.24 2.99
N GLU A 317 -4.86 15.07 3.37
CA GLU A 317 -4.16 13.78 3.25
C GLU A 317 -3.85 13.44 1.78
N ILE A 318 -4.80 13.70 0.88
CA ILE A 318 -4.59 13.50 -0.57
C ILE A 318 -3.47 14.42 -1.07
N LEU A 319 -3.53 15.70 -0.73
CA LEU A 319 -2.52 16.67 -1.14
C LEU A 319 -1.14 16.37 -0.55
N ARG A 320 -1.07 15.93 0.73
CA ARG A 320 0.18 15.45 1.36
C ARG A 320 0.77 14.27 0.61
N SER A 321 -0.06 13.28 0.27
CA SER A 321 0.38 12.07 -0.45
C SER A 321 0.92 12.39 -1.84
N VAL A 322 0.23 13.22 -2.60
CA VAL A 322 0.67 13.62 -3.94
C VAL A 322 1.90 14.52 -3.86
N SER A 323 1.95 15.46 -2.88
CA SER A 323 3.13 16.31 -2.67
C SER A 323 4.36 15.46 -2.34
N LEU A 324 4.24 14.48 -1.44
CA LEU A 324 5.34 13.56 -1.12
C LEU A 324 5.84 12.84 -2.37
N THR A 325 4.93 12.26 -3.15
CA THR A 325 5.26 11.54 -4.38
C THR A 325 5.98 12.42 -5.39
N PHE A 326 5.50 13.65 -5.60
CA PHE A 326 6.10 14.60 -6.51
C PHE A 326 7.47 15.09 -6.02
N LEU A 327 7.57 15.53 -4.77
CA LEU A 327 8.79 16.09 -4.19
C LEU A 327 9.92 15.06 -4.07
N THR A 328 9.59 13.79 -3.85
CA THR A 328 10.59 12.70 -3.84
C THR A 328 10.91 12.17 -5.23
N GLY A 329 10.17 12.58 -6.27
CA GLY A 329 10.33 12.07 -7.64
C GLY A 329 10.04 10.58 -7.80
N THR A 330 9.20 10.01 -6.94
CA THR A 330 8.97 8.56 -6.87
C THR A 330 7.76 8.07 -7.68
N PHE A 331 7.03 8.94 -8.36
CA PHE A 331 5.85 8.53 -9.14
C PHE A 331 6.14 7.36 -10.09
N LEU A 332 7.21 7.48 -10.90
CA LEU A 332 7.59 6.45 -11.87
C LEU A 332 7.98 5.13 -11.20
N SER A 333 8.79 5.16 -10.13
CA SER A 333 9.22 3.95 -9.43
C SER A 333 8.07 3.26 -8.70
N GLN A 334 7.10 4.00 -8.17
CA GLN A 334 5.91 3.45 -7.52
C GLN A 334 5.07 2.61 -8.50
N ILE A 335 4.82 3.13 -9.70
CA ILE A 335 4.01 2.40 -10.70
C ILE A 335 4.77 1.22 -11.30
N TYR A 336 6.11 1.29 -11.38
CA TYR A 336 6.94 0.17 -11.84
C TYR A 336 6.84 -1.07 -10.96
N THR A 337 6.46 -0.94 -9.69
CA THR A 337 6.26 -2.06 -8.77
C THR A 337 5.29 -3.11 -9.34
N TYR A 338 4.30 -2.67 -10.13
CA TYR A 338 3.35 -3.57 -10.81
C TYR A 338 3.98 -4.35 -11.97
N ALA A 339 4.95 -3.77 -12.67
CA ALA A 339 5.60 -4.38 -13.81
C ALA A 339 6.77 -5.31 -13.41
N GLN A 340 7.27 -5.18 -12.20
CA GLN A 340 8.39 -5.98 -11.69
C GLN A 340 7.99 -7.41 -11.36
N ASP A 341 6.70 -7.68 -11.16
CA ASP A 341 6.23 -8.98 -10.71
C ASP A 341 4.99 -9.45 -11.50
N THR A 342 5.22 -9.99 -12.69
CA THR A 342 4.19 -10.56 -13.55
C THR A 342 3.76 -11.97 -13.14
N ASP A 343 4.49 -12.60 -12.22
CA ASP A 343 4.27 -13.96 -11.74
C ASP A 343 3.46 -14.03 -10.43
N LEU A 344 2.92 -12.89 -9.98
CA LEU A 344 2.11 -12.83 -8.76
C LEU A 344 0.98 -13.85 -8.76
N PRO A 345 0.73 -14.54 -7.64
CA PRO A 345 -0.35 -15.54 -7.53
C PRO A 345 -1.70 -14.98 -7.96
N TYR A 346 -1.97 -13.71 -7.65
CA TYR A 346 -3.21 -13.06 -8.02
C TYR A 346 -3.30 -12.76 -9.52
N VAL A 347 -2.19 -12.48 -10.21
CA VAL A 347 -2.15 -12.34 -11.68
C VAL A 347 -2.42 -13.68 -12.35
N LYS A 348 -2.00 -14.78 -11.72
CA LYS A 348 -2.25 -16.15 -12.20
C LYS A 348 -3.61 -16.71 -11.78
N GLY A 349 -4.37 -16.02 -10.95
CA GLY A 349 -5.64 -16.52 -10.41
C GLY A 349 -5.49 -17.74 -9.50
N LEU A 350 -4.30 -18.00 -8.98
CA LEU A 350 -4.02 -19.16 -8.13
C LEU A 350 -4.25 -18.79 -6.67
N ILE A 351 -5.14 -19.51 -6.00
CA ILE A 351 -5.28 -19.47 -4.54
C ILE A 351 -4.44 -20.61 -3.97
N ASN A 352 -3.37 -20.27 -3.27
CA ASN A 352 -2.53 -21.24 -2.56
C ASN A 352 -2.73 -21.12 -1.05
N ARG A 353 -2.67 -22.25 -0.35
CA ARG A 353 -2.61 -22.24 1.11
C ARG A 353 -1.17 -21.96 1.54
N ALA A 354 -1.00 -21.02 2.45
CA ALA A 354 0.28 -20.73 3.07
C ALA A 354 0.81 -21.96 3.86
N HIS A 355 2.12 -22.16 3.82
CA HIS A 355 2.83 -23.28 4.47
C HIS A 355 3.06 -23.04 5.97
N THR A 356 2.04 -22.56 6.65
CA THR A 356 2.09 -22.19 8.06
C THR A 356 0.78 -22.44 8.77
N ASP A 357 0.86 -22.67 10.08
CA ASP A 357 -0.31 -22.68 11.00
C ASP A 357 -0.41 -21.40 11.82
N ALA A 358 0.44 -20.40 11.59
CA ALA A 358 0.35 -19.11 12.24
C ALA A 358 -1.05 -18.49 12.01
N PRO A 359 -1.62 -17.79 12.99
CA PRO A 359 -2.95 -17.23 12.86
C PRO A 359 -3.03 -16.18 11.75
N MET A 360 -4.06 -16.28 10.93
CA MET A 360 -4.44 -15.33 9.90
C MET A 360 -5.69 -14.56 10.32
N PHE A 361 -5.63 -13.24 10.21
CA PHE A 361 -6.69 -12.31 10.54
C PHE A 361 -7.10 -11.57 9.28
N VAL A 362 -8.40 -11.45 9.04
CA VAL A 362 -8.92 -10.72 7.88
C VAL A 362 -10.01 -9.76 8.33
N THR A 363 -9.90 -8.52 7.87
CA THR A 363 -10.88 -7.47 8.16
C THR A 363 -11.27 -6.78 6.87
N PHE A 364 -12.57 -6.72 6.58
CA PHE A 364 -13.08 -5.90 5.49
C PHE A 364 -13.91 -4.74 6.01
N PHE A 365 -13.78 -3.62 5.32
CA PHE A 365 -14.58 -2.42 5.53
C PHE A 365 -15.62 -2.32 4.44
N ARG A 366 -16.74 -1.67 4.71
CA ARG A 366 -17.88 -1.57 3.78
C ARG A 366 -17.47 -1.12 2.37
N TYR A 367 -16.49 -0.21 2.29
CA TYR A 367 -16.03 0.37 1.02
C TYR A 367 -14.72 -0.26 0.51
N SER A 368 -14.34 -1.44 0.99
CA SER A 368 -13.20 -2.20 0.45
C SER A 368 -13.42 -2.54 -1.02
N ILE A 369 -12.33 -2.50 -1.80
CA ILE A 369 -12.37 -2.77 -3.26
C ILE A 369 -12.13 -4.24 -3.62
N GLY A 370 -11.87 -5.10 -2.64
CA GLY A 370 -11.72 -6.55 -2.79
C GLY A 370 -12.46 -7.29 -1.69
N PHE A 371 -13.05 -8.44 -2.04
CA PHE A 371 -13.83 -9.24 -1.09
C PHE A 371 -13.60 -10.74 -1.30
N TRP A 372 -13.45 -11.44 -0.18
CA TRP A 372 -13.34 -12.90 -0.09
C TRP A 372 -14.16 -13.38 1.10
N PRO A 373 -15.15 -14.26 0.89
CA PRO A 373 -15.91 -14.83 2.00
C PRO A 373 -15.02 -15.73 2.85
N LYS A 374 -15.39 -15.91 4.11
CA LYS A 374 -14.61 -16.69 5.08
C LYS A 374 -14.33 -18.13 4.62
N GLU A 375 -15.20 -18.73 3.82
CA GLU A 375 -15.04 -20.06 3.27
C GLU A 375 -13.85 -20.13 2.32
N VAL A 376 -13.66 -19.11 1.50
CA VAL A 376 -12.51 -18.99 0.58
C VAL A 376 -11.24 -18.65 1.35
N LEU A 377 -11.32 -17.73 2.31
CA LEU A 377 -10.16 -17.34 3.14
C LEU A 377 -9.58 -18.51 3.93
N ARG A 378 -10.40 -19.46 4.39
CA ARG A 378 -9.93 -20.68 5.09
C ARG A 378 -9.09 -21.59 4.22
N ILE A 379 -9.17 -21.47 2.91
CA ILE A 379 -8.31 -22.22 1.99
C ILE A 379 -6.92 -21.59 1.95
N MET A 380 -6.81 -20.27 2.15
CA MET A 380 -5.56 -19.51 2.00
C MET A 380 -4.65 -19.63 3.22
N GLY A 381 -5.19 -19.86 4.43
CA GLY A 381 -4.39 -19.92 5.65
C GLY A 381 -5.18 -20.36 6.88
N ASN A 382 -4.58 -20.22 8.06
CA ASN A 382 -5.22 -20.50 9.34
C ASN A 382 -6.07 -19.31 9.79
N LEU A 383 -7.23 -19.12 9.19
CA LEU A 383 -8.15 -18.02 9.50
C LEU A 383 -8.72 -18.17 10.92
N VAL A 384 -8.28 -17.33 11.85
CA VAL A 384 -8.75 -17.29 13.24
C VAL A 384 -9.70 -16.12 13.52
N GLN A 385 -9.63 -15.05 12.71
CA GLN A 385 -10.51 -13.91 12.81
C GLN A 385 -10.98 -13.45 11.42
N TYR A 386 -12.28 -13.20 11.31
CA TYR A 386 -12.92 -12.58 10.16
C TYR A 386 -13.85 -11.49 10.66
N ARG A 387 -13.57 -10.24 10.33
CA ARG A 387 -14.34 -9.09 10.77
C ARG A 387 -14.80 -8.23 9.61
N LEU A 388 -15.95 -7.63 9.80
CA LEU A 388 -16.57 -6.70 8.87
C LEU A 388 -16.95 -5.43 9.61
N HIS A 389 -16.61 -4.27 9.04
CA HIS A 389 -16.94 -2.96 9.58
C HIS A 389 -17.84 -2.20 8.63
N GLU A 390 -18.89 -1.54 9.18
CA GLU A 390 -19.88 -0.77 8.42
C GLU A 390 -19.31 0.55 7.86
N THR A 391 -18.16 1.01 8.33
CA THR A 391 -17.51 2.26 7.91
C THR A 391 -16.04 2.03 7.62
N GLY A 392 -15.49 2.82 6.69
CA GLY A 392 -14.12 2.73 6.20
C GLY A 392 -14.04 2.01 4.87
N GLY A 393 -12.91 2.16 4.20
CA GLY A 393 -12.63 1.62 2.87
C GLY A 393 -11.21 1.09 2.75
N PHE A 394 -10.58 1.40 1.62
CA PHE A 394 -9.26 0.86 1.27
C PHE A 394 -8.13 1.35 2.19
N PHE A 395 -8.22 2.59 2.67
CA PHE A 395 -7.19 3.23 3.51
C PHE A 395 -7.56 3.11 4.99
N ALA A 396 -7.70 1.90 5.49
CA ALA A 396 -8.25 1.60 6.82
C ALA A 396 -7.58 2.39 7.96
N GLY A 397 -6.25 2.59 7.90
CA GLY A 397 -5.51 3.35 8.91
C GLY A 397 -5.88 4.85 8.98
N LEU A 398 -6.41 5.41 7.89
CA LEU A 398 -6.88 6.80 7.80
C LEU A 398 -8.41 6.91 7.92
N GLU A 399 -9.14 5.91 7.45
CA GLU A 399 -10.59 5.97 7.37
C GLU A 399 -11.29 5.47 8.63
N ASN A 400 -10.77 4.39 9.23
CA ASN A 400 -11.30 3.84 10.47
C ASN A 400 -10.17 3.27 11.34
N ALA A 401 -9.25 4.14 11.75
CA ALA A 401 -8.13 3.76 12.61
C ALA A 401 -8.57 3.04 13.91
N PRO A 402 -9.64 3.44 14.62
CA PRO A 402 -10.08 2.73 15.82
C PRO A 402 -10.44 1.25 15.57
N ALA A 403 -11.12 0.95 14.47
CA ALA A 403 -11.47 -0.41 14.10
C ALA A 403 -10.22 -1.24 13.76
N LEU A 404 -9.34 -0.70 12.90
CA LEU A 404 -8.08 -1.36 12.55
C LEU A 404 -7.21 -1.62 13.79
N ILE A 405 -7.07 -0.64 14.69
CA ILE A 405 -6.31 -0.78 15.94
C ILE A 405 -6.90 -1.90 16.80
N GLY A 406 -8.23 -1.95 16.95
CA GLY A 406 -8.91 -3.00 17.68
C GLY A 406 -8.64 -4.39 17.12
N ASP A 407 -8.70 -4.53 15.79
CA ASP A 407 -8.46 -5.79 15.10
C ASP A 407 -7.01 -6.25 15.21
N LEU A 408 -6.06 -5.33 15.10
CA LEU A 408 -4.63 -5.62 15.28
C LEU A 408 -4.30 -6.02 16.72
N ARG A 409 -4.94 -5.39 17.72
CA ARG A 409 -4.75 -5.74 19.14
C ARG A 409 -5.13 -7.19 19.43
N ASP A 410 -6.15 -7.71 18.77
CA ASP A 410 -6.60 -9.08 18.96
C ASP A 410 -5.62 -10.14 18.45
N ILE A 411 -4.56 -9.77 17.73
CA ILE A 411 -3.43 -10.64 17.42
C ILE A 411 -2.86 -11.24 18.71
N ARG A 412 -2.84 -10.47 19.82
CA ARG A 412 -2.35 -10.95 21.13
C ARG A 412 -3.05 -12.19 21.62
N ASP A 413 -4.33 -12.36 21.33
CA ASP A 413 -5.13 -13.51 21.80
C ASP A 413 -4.67 -14.85 21.21
N TYR A 414 -3.90 -14.79 20.14
CA TYR A 414 -3.38 -15.95 19.38
C TYR A 414 -1.86 -15.92 19.24
N TRP A 415 -1.20 -14.91 19.84
CA TRP A 415 0.25 -14.77 19.74
C TRP A 415 0.98 -15.83 20.55
N THR A 416 1.83 -16.60 19.88
CA THR A 416 2.77 -17.55 20.47
C THR A 416 4.19 -17.16 20.07
N ASN A 417 5.05 -16.96 21.08
CA ASN A 417 6.48 -16.63 20.87
C ASN A 417 7.25 -17.79 20.23
#